data_c16c9ab2f68ae6e8a5fef72e2023ef0a
#
_entry.id   c16c9ab2f68ae6e8a5fef72e2023ef0a
#
_cell.length_a   1.000
_cell.length_b   1.000
_cell.length_c   1.000
_cell.angle_alpha   90.00
_cell.angle_beta   90.00
_cell.angle_gamma   90.00
#
_symmetry.space_group_name_H-M   'P 1'
#
loop_
_entity.id
_entity.type
_entity.pdbx_description
1 polymer ?
#
loop_
_entity_poly.entity_id
_entity_poly.type
_entity_poly.pdbx_seq_one_letter_code
_entity_poly.pdbx_strand_id
1 'polypeptide(L)'
;MPDHRGDLWIANTVSDLIQGDVHEHLPLEAIPLDGDVLGLGTTTSIDNGELTFLPNAAGTTTIWKCQASDGGIRAMQSGDGSAHFPYVCFSGDAAALKVLVDPAELGDVDGMPLQELVGQAIAQLRQQGRLADAPIYGVRAELDWRSLVITVASKLCMGQQRRNTAIASSAASEGTASRSIYQLLQHYRLAEHDPGDPADPIRYLGRSLQWECCGFFDTDPTTGRVTIPAEGAHLHLHGCSVDLRHGGHLHHEHPGTALRAVRRLALYPLQQVHQLASDLGIEQLRFEAGAACFRVVNLGAMDVSDVGVAVVVNDRYSGHRYLRLPWLAAGASEQFSVPLDLPAGGHRIEVIADPERQILDREALQANNRAVLEVQL
;
A
#
# COMPACT_ATOMS: atom_id res chain seq x y z
N MET A 1 13.90 -6.68 -15.60
CA MET A 1 12.88 -7.73 -15.41
C MET A 1 12.47 -8.27 -16.77
N PRO A 2 12.08 -9.53 -16.92
CA PRO A 2 11.50 -10.02 -18.17
C PRO A 2 10.25 -9.21 -18.54
N ASP A 3 9.82 -9.29 -19.78
CA ASP A 3 8.65 -8.56 -20.33
C ASP A 3 7.34 -9.10 -19.69
N HIS A 4 6.99 -8.61 -18.51
CA HIS A 4 5.84 -9.05 -17.70
C HIS A 4 4.64 -8.11 -17.89
N ARG A 5 4.22 -7.88 -19.11
CA ARG A 5 3.18 -6.89 -19.44
C ARG A 5 1.84 -7.15 -18.78
N GLY A 6 1.51 -8.39 -18.48
CA GLY A 6 0.25 -8.78 -17.81
C GLY A 6 0.37 -9.00 -16.32
N ASP A 7 1.49 -8.64 -15.70
CA ASP A 7 1.77 -8.92 -14.31
C ASP A 7 1.43 -7.72 -13.43
N LEU A 8 0.91 -8.02 -12.25
CA LEU A 8 0.70 -7.08 -11.14
C LEU A 8 1.57 -7.50 -9.96
N TRP A 9 2.38 -6.60 -9.46
CA TRP A 9 3.14 -6.78 -8.21
C TRP A 9 2.46 -6.02 -7.08
N ILE A 10 2.34 -6.68 -5.93
CA ILE A 10 1.75 -6.13 -4.72
C ILE A 10 2.79 -6.22 -3.61
N ALA A 11 3.31 -5.08 -3.20
CA ALA A 11 4.17 -4.96 -2.04
C ALA A 11 3.31 -4.61 -0.83
N ASN A 12 3.14 -5.58 0.04
CA ASN A 12 2.15 -5.58 1.10
C ASN A 12 0.71 -5.59 0.54
N THR A 13 -0.26 -6.06 1.27
CA THR A 13 -1.67 -6.06 0.83
C THR A 13 -2.48 -5.02 1.59
N VAL A 14 -3.67 -4.68 1.10
CA VAL A 14 -4.60 -3.86 1.88
C VAL A 14 -4.97 -4.57 3.18
N SER A 15 -5.12 -5.90 3.17
CA SER A 15 -5.34 -6.70 4.37
C SER A 15 -4.21 -6.56 5.39
N ASP A 16 -2.96 -6.63 4.95
CA ASP A 16 -1.79 -6.51 5.82
C ASP A 16 -1.70 -5.08 6.41
N LEU A 17 -1.93 -4.07 5.57
CA LEU A 17 -2.00 -2.68 6.00
C LEU A 17 -3.08 -2.46 7.07
N ILE A 18 -4.29 -3.04 6.87
CA ILE A 18 -5.39 -2.99 7.84
C ILE A 18 -5.02 -3.71 9.14
N GLN A 19 -4.26 -4.79 9.08
CA GLN A 19 -3.79 -5.52 10.26
C GLN A 19 -2.68 -4.80 11.01
N GLY A 20 -2.09 -3.77 10.44
CA GLY A 20 -1.13 -2.89 11.09
C GLY A 20 0.28 -2.97 10.56
N ASP A 21 0.52 -3.69 9.47
CA ASP A 21 1.80 -3.61 8.79
C ASP A 21 1.90 -2.31 8.00
N VAL A 22 2.62 -1.36 8.56
CA VAL A 22 2.90 -0.03 8.00
C VAL A 22 4.41 0.21 7.85
N HIS A 23 5.19 -0.86 7.84
CA HIS A 23 6.62 -0.77 7.55
C HIS A 23 6.85 -0.38 6.09
N GLU A 24 7.97 0.23 5.84
CA GLU A 24 8.41 0.57 4.49
C GLU A 24 9.04 -0.67 3.87
N HIS A 25 8.39 -1.24 2.84
CA HIS A 25 8.78 -2.51 2.26
C HIS A 25 9.47 -2.40 0.90
N LEU A 26 9.08 -1.43 0.08
CA LEU A 26 9.58 -1.32 -1.28
C LEU A 26 10.13 0.07 -1.56
N PRO A 27 11.39 0.19 -2.04
CA PRO A 27 11.95 1.46 -2.46
C PRO A 27 11.37 1.91 -3.82
N LEU A 28 11.30 3.23 -4.03
CA LEU A 28 10.81 3.82 -5.26
C LEU A 28 11.54 3.29 -6.50
N GLU A 29 12.84 3.11 -6.39
CA GLU A 29 13.72 2.66 -7.47
C GLU A 29 13.43 1.22 -7.92
N ALA A 30 12.71 0.44 -7.12
CA ALA A 30 12.31 -0.91 -7.48
C ALA A 30 11.10 -0.94 -8.43
N ILE A 31 10.41 0.18 -8.60
CA ILE A 31 9.24 0.28 -9.46
C ILE A 31 9.65 0.72 -10.86
N PRO A 32 9.50 -0.13 -11.90
CA PRO A 32 9.76 0.28 -13.28
C PRO A 32 8.67 1.26 -13.74
N LEU A 33 9.06 2.46 -14.18
CA LEU A 33 8.13 3.50 -14.60
C LEU A 33 8.15 3.75 -16.12
N ASP A 34 8.84 2.92 -16.89
CA ASP A 34 8.84 3.00 -18.34
C ASP A 34 7.50 2.47 -18.91
N GLY A 35 6.89 3.23 -19.81
CA GLY A 35 5.62 2.89 -20.44
C GLY A 35 4.37 3.27 -19.62
N ASP A 36 3.25 2.59 -19.87
CA ASP A 36 1.96 2.77 -19.20
C ASP A 36 1.86 1.84 -17.99
N VAL A 37 2.50 2.22 -16.90
CA VAL A 37 2.47 1.48 -15.64
C VAL A 37 1.26 1.91 -14.81
N LEU A 38 0.38 0.96 -14.53
CA LEU A 38 -0.74 1.16 -13.61
C LEU A 38 -0.25 1.00 -12.18
N GLY A 39 -0.77 1.81 -11.28
CA GLY A 39 -0.42 1.67 -9.86
C GLY A 39 -1.14 2.63 -8.95
N LEU A 40 -1.18 2.23 -7.69
CA LEU A 40 -1.61 3.04 -6.56
C LEU A 40 -0.91 2.55 -5.28
N GLY A 41 -0.95 3.35 -4.26
CA GLY A 41 -0.35 3.00 -2.97
C GLY A 41 -0.45 4.13 -1.96
N THR A 42 0.25 3.98 -0.86
CA THR A 42 0.30 5.01 0.19
C THR A 42 1.67 5.07 0.84
N THR A 43 2.02 6.24 1.34
CA THR A 43 3.14 6.45 2.25
C THR A 43 2.61 6.67 3.65
N THR A 44 3.25 6.12 4.65
CA THR A 44 2.77 6.20 6.05
C THR A 44 3.82 6.67 7.04
N SER A 45 5.05 6.88 6.61
CA SER A 45 6.15 7.26 7.51
C SER A 45 6.11 8.73 7.93
N ILE A 46 6.95 9.57 7.36
CA ILE A 46 7.09 10.96 7.81
C ILE A 46 6.07 11.87 7.14
N ASP A 47 5.70 11.55 5.92
CA ASP A 47 4.88 12.37 5.05
C ASP A 47 3.82 11.50 4.37
N ASN A 48 2.77 11.19 5.10
CA ASN A 48 1.64 10.42 4.61
C ASN A 48 1.03 11.02 3.35
N GLY A 49 0.69 10.17 2.41
CA GLY A 49 -0.03 10.58 1.20
C GLY A 49 -0.40 9.42 0.31
N GLU A 50 -1.56 9.56 -0.32
CA GLU A 50 -2.02 8.64 -1.33
C GLU A 50 -1.22 8.83 -2.62
N LEU A 51 -0.97 7.74 -3.33
CA LEU A 51 -0.15 7.70 -4.55
C LEU A 51 -1.02 7.34 -5.74
N THR A 52 -0.85 8.09 -6.82
CA THR A 52 -1.51 7.85 -8.10
C THR A 52 -0.46 7.75 -9.21
N PHE A 53 -0.51 6.69 -10.01
CA PHE A 53 0.38 6.49 -11.14
C PHE A 53 -0.29 6.96 -12.41
N LEU A 54 0.24 7.99 -13.06
CA LEU A 54 -0.33 8.53 -14.30
C LEU A 54 0.74 8.60 -15.39
N PRO A 55 0.37 8.28 -16.66
CA PRO A 55 1.27 8.42 -17.79
C PRO A 55 1.58 9.90 -18.02
N ASN A 56 2.78 10.16 -18.49
CA ASN A 56 3.22 11.49 -18.84
C ASN A 56 3.54 11.63 -20.35
N ALA A 57 3.79 12.83 -20.80
CA ALA A 57 4.07 13.12 -22.20
C ALA A 57 5.38 12.51 -22.74
N ALA A 58 6.27 12.08 -21.86
CA ALA A 58 7.52 11.42 -22.24
C ALA A 58 7.36 9.91 -22.53
N GLY A 59 6.15 9.36 -22.37
CA GLY A 59 5.88 7.92 -22.57
C GLY A 59 6.30 7.08 -21.37
N THR A 60 6.47 7.70 -20.22
CA THR A 60 6.73 7.03 -18.94
C THR A 60 5.58 7.30 -17.97
N THR A 61 5.63 6.69 -16.79
CA THR A 61 4.63 6.91 -15.73
C THR A 61 5.23 7.77 -14.63
N THR A 62 4.46 8.74 -14.15
CA THR A 62 4.80 9.56 -12.99
C THR A 62 3.98 9.10 -11.79
N ILE A 63 4.64 8.92 -10.65
CA ILE A 63 3.96 8.72 -9.37
C ILE A 63 3.68 10.08 -8.76
N TRP A 64 2.39 10.39 -8.61
CA TRP A 64 1.92 11.59 -7.94
C TRP A 64 1.58 11.26 -6.50
N LYS A 65 2.17 12.00 -5.56
CA LYS A 65 1.90 11.88 -4.14
C LYS A 65 0.99 13.01 -3.68
N CYS A 66 -0.10 12.66 -3.03
CA CYS A 66 -0.97 13.59 -2.35
C CYS A 66 -0.34 14.06 -1.03
N GLN A 67 -0.43 15.35 -0.75
CA GLN A 67 0.05 15.92 0.52
C GLN A 67 -1.08 15.93 1.55
N ALA A 68 -0.80 15.37 2.73
CA ALA A 68 -1.80 15.27 3.80
C ALA A 68 -2.23 16.62 4.37
N SER A 69 -1.48 17.69 4.13
CA SER A 69 -1.75 19.02 4.69
C SER A 69 -2.91 19.74 4.02
N ASP A 70 -3.03 19.59 2.69
CA ASP A 70 -3.94 20.40 1.88
C ASP A 70 -4.52 19.66 0.65
N GLY A 71 -4.17 18.39 0.46
CA GLY A 71 -4.57 17.61 -0.71
C GLY A 71 -3.84 17.97 -2.00
N GLY A 72 -2.87 18.89 -1.94
CA GLY A 72 -1.99 19.20 -3.06
C GLY A 72 -1.16 17.99 -3.48
N ILE A 73 -0.71 17.97 -4.72
CA ILE A 73 0.11 16.85 -5.22
C ILE A 73 1.50 17.30 -5.65
N ARG A 74 2.43 16.35 -5.58
CA ARG A 74 3.76 16.50 -6.15
C ARG A 74 4.22 15.20 -6.82
N ALA A 75 5.04 15.32 -7.84
CA ALA A 75 5.69 14.16 -8.43
C ALA A 75 6.74 13.60 -7.45
N MET A 76 6.74 12.28 -7.28
CA MET A 76 7.79 11.57 -6.54
C MET A 76 9.07 11.56 -7.35
N GLN A 77 10.21 11.70 -6.66
CA GLN A 77 11.53 11.68 -7.26
C GLN A 77 12.46 10.78 -6.46
N SER A 78 13.45 10.18 -7.13
CA SER A 78 14.52 9.45 -6.45
C SER A 78 15.19 10.33 -5.40
N GLY A 79 15.43 9.76 -4.21
CA GLY A 79 15.94 10.49 -3.07
C GLY A 79 14.88 11.27 -2.27
N ASP A 80 13.62 11.16 -2.62
CA ASP A 80 12.52 11.71 -1.82
C ASP A 80 12.51 11.06 -0.44
N GLY A 81 12.27 11.86 0.61
CA GLY A 81 12.23 11.35 1.99
C GLY A 81 11.11 10.36 2.30
N SER A 82 10.19 10.18 1.36
CA SER A 82 9.09 9.20 1.42
C SER A 82 9.18 8.21 0.25
N ALA A 83 10.39 7.85 -0.15
CA ALA A 83 10.65 7.02 -1.32
C ALA A 83 10.38 5.53 -1.11
N HIS A 84 10.07 5.11 0.12
CA HIS A 84 9.72 3.73 0.45
C HIS A 84 8.24 3.63 0.79
N PHE A 85 7.61 2.56 0.34
CA PHE A 85 6.17 2.38 0.45
C PHE A 85 5.81 1.21 1.36
N PRO A 86 4.95 1.43 2.37
CA PRO A 86 4.37 0.34 3.16
C PRO A 86 3.31 -0.45 2.38
N TYR A 87 2.66 0.19 1.42
CA TYR A 87 1.72 -0.43 0.50
C TYR A 87 1.83 0.21 -0.86
N VAL A 88 2.07 -0.60 -1.86
CA VAL A 88 2.00 -0.21 -3.28
C VAL A 88 1.68 -1.43 -4.13
N CYS A 89 0.79 -1.26 -5.09
CA CYS A 89 0.59 -2.22 -6.16
C CYS A 89 0.81 -1.54 -7.52
N PHE A 90 1.48 -2.24 -8.42
CA PHE A 90 1.85 -1.70 -9.72
C PHE A 90 1.97 -2.79 -10.77
N SER A 91 1.68 -2.45 -12.02
CA SER A 91 1.88 -3.35 -13.16
C SER A 91 3.26 -3.15 -13.81
N GLY A 92 3.61 -4.03 -14.74
CA GLY A 92 4.58 -3.71 -15.78
C GLY A 92 4.00 -2.72 -16.79
N ASP A 93 4.72 -2.46 -17.88
CA ASP A 93 4.17 -1.69 -19.01
C ASP A 93 2.96 -2.40 -19.60
N ALA A 94 1.78 -1.90 -19.32
CA ALA A 94 0.51 -2.47 -19.72
C ALA A 94 -0.06 -1.87 -21.02
N ALA A 95 0.68 -1.01 -21.72
CA ALA A 95 0.20 -0.31 -22.90
C ALA A 95 -0.42 -1.24 -23.96
N ALA A 96 0.20 -2.42 -24.17
CA ALA A 96 -0.28 -3.41 -25.14
C ALA A 96 -1.56 -4.15 -24.70
N LEU A 97 -1.93 -4.11 -23.43
CA LEU A 97 -3.13 -4.75 -22.86
C LEU A 97 -4.36 -3.84 -22.88
N LYS A 98 -4.18 -2.59 -23.22
CA LYS A 98 -5.17 -1.54 -23.12
C LYS A 98 -6.38 -1.81 -23.99
N VAL A 99 -7.54 -1.92 -23.38
CA VAL A 99 -8.84 -2.00 -24.04
C VAL A 99 -9.63 -0.74 -23.73
N LEU A 100 -9.87 0.08 -24.75
CA LEU A 100 -10.69 1.27 -24.60
C LEU A 100 -12.18 0.88 -24.61
N VAL A 101 -12.91 1.46 -23.66
CA VAL A 101 -14.37 1.41 -23.63
C VAL A 101 -14.89 2.63 -24.39
N ASP A 102 -15.79 2.42 -25.35
CA ASP A 102 -16.47 3.54 -25.98
C ASP A 102 -17.47 4.16 -24.97
N PRO A 103 -17.34 5.44 -24.60
CA PRO A 103 -18.29 6.07 -23.69
C PRO A 103 -19.74 5.97 -24.17
N ALA A 104 -19.98 5.91 -25.48
CA ALA A 104 -21.32 5.74 -26.04
C ALA A 104 -21.94 4.36 -25.71
N GLU A 105 -21.10 3.34 -25.49
CA GLU A 105 -21.55 2.00 -25.09
C GLU A 105 -21.98 1.93 -23.60
N LEU A 106 -21.59 2.91 -22.77
CA LEU A 106 -21.90 2.94 -21.34
C LEU A 106 -23.32 3.42 -21.02
N GLY A 107 -24.01 4.05 -21.99
CA GLY A 107 -25.34 4.61 -21.80
C GLY A 107 -25.36 5.85 -20.90
N ASP A 108 -26.43 6.03 -20.12
CA ASP A 108 -26.52 7.12 -19.16
C ASP A 108 -25.78 6.74 -17.87
N VAL A 109 -24.70 7.44 -17.61
CA VAL A 109 -23.81 7.19 -16.46
C VAL A 109 -24.03 8.20 -15.32
N ASP A 110 -24.89 9.20 -15.52
CA ASP A 110 -25.11 10.25 -14.54
C ASP A 110 -25.70 9.70 -13.24
N GLY A 111 -24.97 9.87 -12.13
CA GLY A 111 -25.33 9.34 -10.84
C GLY A 111 -25.14 7.82 -10.66
N MET A 112 -24.65 7.11 -11.68
CA MET A 112 -24.38 5.68 -11.56
C MET A 112 -23.20 5.42 -10.61
N PRO A 113 -23.26 4.41 -9.72
CA PRO A 113 -22.11 4.01 -8.92
C PRO A 113 -20.95 3.57 -9.82
N LEU A 114 -19.79 4.18 -9.63
CA LEU A 114 -18.64 3.94 -10.52
C LEU A 114 -18.21 2.47 -10.57
N GLN A 115 -18.24 1.77 -9.43
CA GLN A 115 -17.90 0.35 -9.39
C GLN A 115 -18.83 -0.52 -10.22
N GLU A 116 -20.14 -0.21 -10.18
CA GLU A 116 -21.13 -0.90 -10.98
C GLU A 116 -20.88 -0.68 -12.47
N LEU A 117 -20.63 0.57 -12.87
CA LEU A 117 -20.30 0.94 -14.23
C LEU A 117 -19.06 0.20 -14.75
N VAL A 118 -17.97 0.17 -13.97
CA VAL A 118 -16.74 -0.56 -14.35
C VAL A 118 -17.00 -2.05 -14.45
N GLY A 119 -17.73 -2.64 -13.49
CA GLY A 119 -18.12 -4.05 -13.52
C GLY A 119 -18.97 -4.42 -14.75
N GLN A 120 -19.94 -3.58 -15.11
CA GLN A 120 -20.77 -3.77 -16.32
C GLN A 120 -19.91 -3.68 -17.60
N ALA A 121 -18.99 -2.70 -17.69
CA ALA A 121 -18.08 -2.58 -18.82
C ALA A 121 -17.17 -3.80 -18.97
N ILE A 122 -16.61 -4.34 -17.87
CA ILE A 122 -15.83 -5.57 -17.87
C ILE A 122 -16.67 -6.73 -18.39
N ALA A 123 -17.86 -6.95 -17.84
CA ALA A 123 -18.75 -8.06 -18.21
C ALA A 123 -19.14 -7.99 -19.70
N GLN A 124 -19.51 -6.81 -20.18
CA GLN A 124 -19.89 -6.58 -21.57
C GLN A 124 -18.74 -6.87 -22.53
N LEU A 125 -17.55 -6.31 -22.27
CA LEU A 125 -16.37 -6.51 -23.13
C LEU A 125 -15.89 -7.96 -23.15
N ARG A 126 -15.98 -8.67 -22.02
CA ARG A 126 -15.69 -10.11 -21.94
C ARG A 126 -16.68 -10.89 -22.77
N GLN A 127 -17.97 -10.63 -22.68
CA GLN A 127 -19.01 -11.27 -23.48
C GLN A 127 -18.80 -11.05 -24.98
N GLN A 128 -18.29 -9.88 -25.35
CA GLN A 128 -17.94 -9.55 -26.74
C GLN A 128 -16.61 -10.16 -27.21
N GLY A 129 -15.84 -10.82 -26.32
CA GLY A 129 -14.50 -11.32 -26.63
C GLY A 129 -13.44 -10.23 -26.84
N ARG A 130 -13.73 -8.99 -26.45
CA ARG A 130 -12.81 -7.85 -26.57
C ARG A 130 -11.89 -7.68 -25.37
N LEU A 131 -12.23 -8.26 -24.21
CA LEU A 131 -11.44 -8.22 -22.98
C LEU A 131 -11.18 -9.65 -22.50
N ALA A 132 -9.92 -9.99 -22.27
CA ALA A 132 -9.55 -11.29 -21.73
C ALA A 132 -10.04 -11.44 -20.28
N ASP A 133 -10.28 -12.69 -19.86
CA ASP A 133 -10.53 -12.99 -18.46
C ASP A 133 -9.28 -12.79 -17.62
N ALA A 134 -9.41 -12.17 -16.46
CA ALA A 134 -8.29 -11.89 -15.58
C ALA A 134 -8.76 -11.82 -14.13
N PRO A 135 -7.91 -12.19 -13.15
CA PRO A 135 -8.24 -12.06 -11.73
C PRO A 135 -8.34 -10.60 -11.27
N ILE A 136 -7.60 -9.71 -11.90
CA ILE A 136 -7.60 -8.27 -11.63
C ILE A 136 -7.58 -7.51 -12.96
N TYR A 137 -8.38 -6.47 -13.04
CA TYR A 137 -8.35 -5.53 -14.14
C TYR A 137 -7.77 -4.20 -13.68
N GLY A 138 -6.72 -3.73 -14.34
CA GLY A 138 -6.28 -2.36 -14.21
C GLY A 138 -7.33 -1.42 -14.80
N VAL A 139 -7.50 -0.26 -14.18
CA VAL A 139 -8.48 0.75 -14.56
C VAL A 139 -7.78 2.09 -14.70
N ARG A 140 -7.90 2.72 -15.88
CA ARG A 140 -7.63 4.13 -16.09
C ARG A 140 -8.90 4.82 -16.52
N ALA A 141 -9.23 5.91 -15.85
CA ALA A 141 -10.42 6.64 -16.17
C ALA A 141 -10.19 8.15 -16.11
N GLU A 142 -10.79 8.87 -17.03
CA GLU A 142 -10.95 10.32 -16.97
C GLU A 142 -12.42 10.61 -16.72
N LEU A 143 -12.71 11.18 -15.55
CA LEU A 143 -14.05 11.26 -14.97
C LEU A 143 -14.42 12.71 -14.68
N ASP A 144 -15.68 13.04 -14.95
CA ASP A 144 -16.30 14.27 -14.49
C ASP A 144 -17.23 13.95 -13.31
N TRP A 145 -17.08 14.67 -12.23
CA TRP A 145 -17.87 14.52 -11.02
C TRP A 145 -18.85 15.67 -10.82
N ARG A 146 -20.00 15.42 -10.25
CA ARG A 146 -20.86 16.45 -9.65
C ARG A 146 -20.36 16.80 -8.26
N SER A 147 -20.00 15.78 -7.51
CA SER A 147 -19.38 15.87 -6.20
C SER A 147 -18.44 14.68 -6.01
N LEU A 148 -17.35 14.87 -5.28
CA LEU A 148 -16.37 13.84 -5.03
C LEU A 148 -15.86 13.94 -3.60
N VAL A 149 -15.84 12.82 -2.90
CA VAL A 149 -15.16 12.67 -1.60
C VAL A 149 -13.84 11.96 -1.83
N ILE A 150 -12.76 12.56 -1.36
CA ILE A 150 -11.41 12.01 -1.44
C ILE A 150 -10.78 11.94 -0.06
N THR A 151 -9.87 11.00 0.12
CA THR A 151 -8.95 10.94 1.26
C THR A 151 -7.55 11.24 0.79
N VAL A 152 -6.90 12.20 1.43
CA VAL A 152 -5.52 12.60 1.13
C VAL A 152 -4.51 11.91 2.04
N ALA A 153 -4.95 10.97 2.83
CA ALA A 153 -4.32 10.35 3.98
C ALA A 153 -3.96 11.34 5.11
N SER A 154 -4.15 10.88 6.32
CA SER A 154 -3.68 11.57 7.52
C SER A 154 -2.40 10.89 8.01
N LYS A 155 -1.71 11.52 8.97
CA LYS A 155 -0.59 10.89 9.69
C LYS A 155 -0.96 9.57 10.37
N LEU A 156 -2.24 9.20 10.34
CA LEU A 156 -2.82 8.02 10.96
C LEU A 156 -3.62 7.23 9.93
N CYS A 157 -2.94 6.51 9.05
CA CYS A 157 -3.62 5.49 8.25
C CYS A 157 -4.17 4.38 9.17
N MET A 158 -5.05 3.53 8.65
CA MET A 158 -5.69 2.47 9.45
C MET A 158 -4.70 1.61 10.21
N GLY A 159 -3.58 1.26 9.59
CA GLY A 159 -2.54 0.46 10.20
C GLY A 159 -1.82 1.18 11.33
N GLN A 160 -1.43 2.43 11.15
CA GLN A 160 -0.79 3.22 12.20
C GLN A 160 -1.68 3.39 13.43
N GLN A 161 -2.99 3.53 13.24
CA GLN A 161 -3.93 3.62 14.36
C GLN A 161 -3.95 2.35 15.21
N ARG A 162 -3.94 1.20 14.59
CA ARG A 162 -3.93 -0.08 15.31
C ARG A 162 -2.65 -0.30 16.09
N ARG A 163 -1.52 0.14 15.56
CA ARG A 163 -0.21 0.04 16.22
C ARG A 163 -0.02 1.05 17.32
N ASN A 164 -0.56 2.23 17.18
CA ASN A 164 -0.39 3.28 18.18
C ASN A 164 -1.40 3.12 19.32
N THR A 165 -1.03 2.32 20.31
CA THR A 165 -1.87 2.06 21.50
C THR A 165 -2.20 3.31 22.29
N ALA A 166 -1.34 4.34 22.28
CA ALA A 166 -1.61 5.60 22.96
C ALA A 166 -2.75 6.36 22.27
N ILE A 167 -2.76 6.39 20.93
CA ILE A 167 -3.85 6.99 20.15
C ILE A 167 -5.14 6.18 20.32
N ALA A 168 -5.05 4.84 20.26
CA ALA A 168 -6.21 3.98 20.49
C ALA A 168 -6.80 4.18 21.89
N SER A 169 -5.97 4.32 22.92
CA SER A 169 -6.40 4.59 24.29
C SER A 169 -7.03 5.98 24.43
N SER A 170 -6.44 6.99 23.81
CA SER A 170 -7.00 8.35 23.77
C SER A 170 -8.34 8.37 23.04
N ALA A 171 -8.42 7.73 21.87
CA ALA A 171 -9.66 7.62 21.11
C ALA A 171 -10.76 6.89 21.90
N ALA A 172 -10.41 5.86 22.65
CA ALA A 172 -11.36 5.14 23.52
C ALA A 172 -11.84 6.03 24.70
N SER A 173 -10.93 6.77 25.35
CA SER A 173 -11.27 7.66 26.46
C SER A 173 -12.17 8.83 26.05
N GLU A 174 -12.05 9.29 24.81
CA GLU A 174 -12.87 10.36 24.24
C GLU A 174 -14.19 9.86 23.64
N GLY A 175 -14.51 8.57 23.77
CA GLY A 175 -15.68 7.97 23.13
C GLY A 175 -15.55 7.86 21.61
N THR A 176 -14.33 7.95 21.09
CA THR A 176 -14.06 7.91 19.64
C THR A 176 -13.78 6.50 19.11
N ALA A 177 -13.76 5.49 19.98
CA ALA A 177 -13.50 4.11 19.64
C ALA A 177 -14.47 3.53 18.58
N SER A 178 -15.65 4.12 18.44
CA SER A 178 -16.66 3.73 17.45
C SER A 178 -16.63 4.58 16.16
N ARG A 179 -15.70 5.54 16.08
CA ARG A 179 -15.61 6.34 14.85
C ARG A 179 -15.19 5.47 13.67
N SER A 180 -15.88 5.65 12.56
CA SER A 180 -15.48 5.02 11.30
C SER A 180 -14.12 5.54 10.87
N ILE A 181 -13.42 4.77 10.03
CA ILE A 181 -12.14 5.21 9.45
C ILE A 181 -12.27 6.60 8.79
N TYR A 182 -13.40 6.90 8.18
CA TYR A 182 -13.68 8.19 7.55
C TYR A 182 -13.71 9.37 8.52
N GLN A 183 -13.92 9.14 9.80
CA GLN A 183 -13.88 10.16 10.83
C GLN A 183 -12.46 10.42 11.37
N LEU A 184 -11.56 9.51 11.10
CA LEU A 184 -10.17 9.57 11.54
C LEU A 184 -9.22 10.02 10.43
N LEU A 185 -9.60 9.82 9.16
CA LEU A 185 -8.86 10.31 8.01
C LEU A 185 -9.27 11.74 7.65
N GLN A 186 -8.36 12.46 7.07
CA GLN A 186 -8.62 13.80 6.57
C GLN A 186 -9.32 13.70 5.21
N HIS A 187 -10.59 14.14 5.15
CA HIS A 187 -11.39 14.12 3.93
C HIS A 187 -11.53 15.51 3.36
N TYR A 188 -11.36 15.61 2.06
CA TYR A 188 -11.68 16.77 1.27
C TYR A 188 -12.86 16.44 0.35
N ARG A 189 -13.89 17.25 0.38
CA ARG A 189 -15.08 17.07 -0.42
C ARG A 189 -15.10 18.08 -1.55
N LEU A 190 -15.02 17.60 -2.78
CA LEU A 190 -15.27 18.38 -3.97
C LEU A 190 -16.75 18.27 -4.30
N ALA A 191 -17.51 19.30 -3.97
CA ALA A 191 -18.94 19.39 -4.26
C ALA A 191 -19.19 20.27 -5.48
N GLU A 192 -20.42 20.28 -5.96
CA GLU A 192 -20.85 21.25 -6.94
C GLU A 192 -20.57 22.66 -6.41
N HIS A 193 -19.89 23.45 -7.24
CA HIS A 193 -19.35 24.73 -6.78
C HIS A 193 -20.40 25.81 -6.76
N ASP A 194 -20.62 26.42 -5.60
CA ASP A 194 -21.32 27.70 -5.48
C ASP A 194 -20.32 28.82 -5.15
N PRO A 195 -19.93 29.66 -6.12
CA PRO A 195 -18.97 30.73 -5.89
C PRO A 195 -19.49 31.80 -4.95
N GLY A 196 -20.78 31.83 -4.67
CA GLY A 196 -21.41 32.74 -3.72
C GLY A 196 -21.34 32.26 -2.27
N ASP A 197 -21.17 30.98 -2.04
CA ASP A 197 -21.11 30.40 -0.69
C ASP A 197 -19.72 30.54 -0.07
N PRO A 198 -19.57 31.31 1.03
CA PRO A 198 -18.31 31.44 1.71
C PRO A 198 -17.83 30.11 2.36
N ALA A 199 -18.72 29.17 2.58
CA ALA A 199 -18.40 27.86 3.15
C ALA A 199 -18.11 26.79 2.08
N ASP A 200 -18.16 27.13 0.79
CA ASP A 200 -17.90 26.18 -0.29
C ASP A 200 -16.47 25.61 -0.19
N PRO A 201 -16.30 24.29 0.06
CA PRO A 201 -14.99 23.66 0.23
C PRO A 201 -14.13 23.72 -1.03
N ILE A 202 -14.72 23.86 -2.21
CA ILE A 202 -13.99 23.97 -3.49
C ILE A 202 -13.08 25.18 -3.55
N ARG A 203 -13.32 26.21 -2.76
CA ARG A 203 -12.43 27.37 -2.68
C ARG A 203 -11.01 27.01 -2.33
N TYR A 204 -10.84 26.00 -1.48
CA TYR A 204 -9.55 25.60 -0.94
C TYR A 204 -8.88 24.50 -1.78
N LEU A 205 -9.65 23.65 -2.42
CA LEU A 205 -9.16 22.50 -3.17
C LEU A 205 -8.99 22.75 -4.67
N GLY A 206 -9.27 23.96 -5.16
CA GLY A 206 -9.41 24.23 -6.57
C GLY A 206 -10.79 23.80 -7.07
N ARG A 207 -11.13 24.15 -8.30
CA ARG A 207 -12.48 24.03 -8.84
C ARG A 207 -12.63 22.92 -9.86
N SER A 208 -11.63 22.06 -10.01
CA SER A 208 -11.71 21.00 -10.99
C SER A 208 -12.49 19.82 -10.42
N LEU A 209 -13.60 19.50 -11.06
CA LEU A 209 -14.33 18.24 -10.85
C LEU A 209 -13.94 17.19 -11.90
N GLN A 210 -12.92 17.47 -12.72
CA GLN A 210 -12.36 16.54 -13.70
C GLN A 210 -11.12 15.90 -13.14
N TRP A 211 -11.11 14.56 -13.15
CA TRP A 211 -10.05 13.76 -12.53
C TRP A 211 -9.55 12.70 -13.48
N GLU A 212 -8.24 12.51 -13.50
CA GLU A 212 -7.59 11.37 -14.09
C GLU A 212 -7.27 10.35 -12.99
N CYS A 213 -7.76 9.11 -13.17
CA CYS A 213 -7.77 8.09 -12.16
C CYS A 213 -7.00 6.85 -12.63
N CYS A 214 -6.36 6.19 -11.67
CA CYS A 214 -5.70 4.89 -11.85
C CYS A 214 -6.05 3.98 -10.67
N GLY A 215 -6.23 2.70 -10.95
CA GLY A 215 -6.44 1.70 -9.92
C GLY A 215 -6.79 0.34 -10.46
N PHE A 216 -7.51 -0.44 -9.64
CA PHE A 216 -7.74 -1.85 -9.92
C PHE A 216 -9.16 -2.26 -9.56
N PHE A 217 -9.70 -3.17 -10.39
CA PHE A 217 -10.93 -3.89 -10.12
C PHE A 217 -10.56 -5.35 -9.84
N ASP A 218 -10.75 -5.81 -8.60
CA ASP A 218 -10.50 -7.19 -8.18
C ASP A 218 -11.76 -8.02 -8.35
N THR A 219 -11.67 -9.16 -9.04
CA THR A 219 -12.80 -10.08 -9.21
C THR A 219 -13.12 -10.84 -7.92
N ASP A 220 -12.15 -10.96 -7.01
CA ASP A 220 -12.30 -11.56 -5.69
C ASP A 220 -11.77 -10.62 -4.59
N PRO A 221 -12.54 -9.60 -4.19
CA PRO A 221 -12.11 -8.61 -3.20
C PRO A 221 -11.94 -9.19 -1.80
N THR A 222 -12.51 -10.37 -1.51
CA THR A 222 -12.41 -10.99 -0.18
C THR A 222 -10.97 -11.32 0.22
N THR A 223 -10.09 -11.47 -0.76
CA THR A 223 -8.65 -11.67 -0.55
C THR A 223 -7.94 -10.46 0.05
N GLY A 224 -8.50 -9.26 -0.11
CA GLY A 224 -7.91 -8.02 0.39
C GLY A 224 -6.57 -7.65 -0.23
N ARG A 225 -6.31 -8.09 -1.48
CA ARG A 225 -5.03 -7.86 -2.17
C ARG A 225 -4.84 -6.40 -2.55
N VAL A 226 -5.79 -5.86 -3.29
CA VAL A 226 -5.76 -4.49 -3.83
C VAL A 226 -6.93 -3.63 -3.38
N THR A 227 -7.94 -4.23 -2.75
CA THR A 227 -9.11 -3.55 -2.17
C THR A 227 -9.28 -3.98 -0.72
N ILE A 228 -10.19 -3.35 0.02
CA ILE A 228 -10.55 -3.82 1.37
C ILE A 228 -11.13 -5.24 1.29
N PRO A 229 -10.83 -6.14 2.27
CA PRO A 229 -11.32 -7.52 2.27
C PRO A 229 -12.80 -7.59 2.65
N ALA A 230 -13.66 -7.18 1.73
CA ALA A 230 -15.10 -7.17 1.91
C ALA A 230 -15.81 -7.61 0.64
N GLU A 231 -16.89 -8.41 0.81
CA GLU A 231 -17.76 -8.76 -0.30
C GLU A 231 -18.31 -7.49 -0.97
N GLY A 232 -18.24 -7.44 -2.29
CA GLY A 232 -18.70 -6.29 -3.07
C GLY A 232 -17.75 -5.11 -3.15
N ALA A 233 -16.59 -5.12 -2.53
CA ALA A 233 -15.60 -4.02 -2.59
C ALA A 233 -14.59 -4.23 -3.73
N HIS A 234 -15.05 -4.30 -4.97
CA HIS A 234 -14.23 -4.68 -6.12
C HIS A 234 -13.29 -3.59 -6.61
N LEU A 235 -13.64 -2.31 -6.47
CA LEU A 235 -12.92 -1.22 -7.11
C LEU A 235 -12.13 -0.39 -6.10
N HIS A 236 -10.85 -0.15 -6.40
CA HIS A 236 -9.96 0.73 -5.66
C HIS A 236 -9.31 1.71 -6.63
N LEU A 237 -9.59 3.00 -6.44
CA LEU A 237 -9.09 4.05 -7.32
C LEU A 237 -8.44 5.18 -6.53
N HIS A 238 -7.32 5.63 -7.05
CA HIS A 238 -6.72 6.92 -6.73
C HIS A 238 -6.79 7.82 -7.96
N GLY A 239 -6.63 9.11 -7.76
CA GLY A 239 -6.68 10.05 -8.87
C GLY A 239 -6.06 11.39 -8.56
N CYS A 240 -5.86 12.15 -9.63
CA CYS A 240 -5.45 13.54 -9.58
C CYS A 240 -6.42 14.37 -10.38
N SER A 241 -6.68 15.60 -9.93
CA SER A 241 -7.40 16.59 -10.74
C SER A 241 -6.61 16.86 -12.03
N VAL A 242 -7.32 17.09 -13.14
CA VAL A 242 -6.70 17.31 -14.46
C VAL A 242 -5.75 18.51 -14.48
N ASP A 243 -5.99 19.49 -13.62
CA ASP A 243 -5.08 20.64 -13.43
C ASP A 243 -3.86 20.31 -12.54
N LEU A 244 -3.71 19.05 -12.09
CA LEU A 244 -2.62 18.56 -11.27
C LEU A 244 -2.41 19.34 -9.96
N ARG A 245 -3.47 19.82 -9.35
CA ARG A 245 -3.40 20.53 -8.07
C ARG A 245 -3.71 19.65 -6.88
N HIS A 246 -4.61 18.69 -7.05
CA HIS A 246 -5.12 17.86 -5.97
C HIS A 246 -5.13 16.40 -6.36
N GLY A 247 -5.02 15.52 -5.38
CA GLY A 247 -5.08 14.08 -5.56
C GLY A 247 -5.55 13.38 -4.31
N GLY A 248 -5.75 12.07 -4.39
CA GLY A 248 -6.12 11.24 -3.26
C GLY A 248 -6.77 9.93 -3.67
N HIS A 249 -7.17 9.17 -2.64
CA HIS A 249 -8.04 8.01 -2.78
C HIS A 249 -9.48 8.47 -3.02
N LEU A 250 -10.13 7.93 -4.04
CA LEU A 250 -11.49 8.28 -4.40
C LEU A 250 -12.48 7.38 -3.66
N HIS A 251 -13.33 7.97 -2.83
CA HIS A 251 -14.45 7.27 -2.19
C HIS A 251 -15.65 7.24 -3.13
N HIS A 252 -15.55 6.43 -4.19
CA HIS A 252 -16.63 6.25 -5.17
C HIS A 252 -17.90 5.64 -4.57
N GLU A 253 -17.78 4.94 -3.44
CA GLU A 253 -18.87 4.32 -2.68
C GLU A 253 -19.56 5.30 -1.70
N HIS A 254 -18.96 6.46 -1.46
CA HIS A 254 -19.47 7.41 -0.46
C HIS A 254 -20.74 8.11 -0.97
N PRO A 255 -21.80 8.24 -0.13
CA PRO A 255 -23.07 8.90 -0.55
C PRO A 255 -22.92 10.34 -1.02
N GLY A 256 -21.84 11.01 -0.64
CA GLY A 256 -21.52 12.37 -1.10
C GLY A 256 -20.77 12.42 -2.43
N THR A 257 -20.48 11.27 -3.04
CA THR A 257 -19.83 11.19 -4.35
C THR A 257 -20.86 10.92 -5.43
N ALA A 258 -20.86 11.69 -6.49
CA ALA A 258 -21.77 11.53 -7.63
C ALA A 258 -21.01 11.72 -8.95
N LEU A 259 -21.02 10.68 -9.78
CA LEU A 259 -20.47 10.71 -11.13
C LEU A 259 -21.38 11.56 -12.03
N ARG A 260 -20.79 12.34 -12.92
CA ARG A 260 -21.48 13.11 -13.94
C ARG A 260 -21.29 12.52 -15.33
N ALA A 261 -20.05 12.21 -15.68
CA ALA A 261 -19.72 11.66 -16.99
C ALA A 261 -18.40 10.88 -16.96
N VAL A 262 -18.26 9.96 -17.89
CA VAL A 262 -17.01 9.26 -18.21
C VAL A 262 -16.49 9.81 -19.53
N ARG A 263 -15.34 10.46 -19.52
CA ARG A 263 -14.68 10.96 -20.73
C ARG A 263 -13.84 9.88 -21.40
N ARG A 264 -13.18 9.09 -20.58
CA ARG A 264 -12.33 7.97 -21.02
C ARG A 264 -12.37 6.87 -19.97
N LEU A 265 -12.47 5.64 -20.43
CA LEU A 265 -12.30 4.46 -19.61
C LEU A 265 -11.45 3.47 -20.38
N ALA A 266 -10.39 2.97 -19.75
CA ALA A 266 -9.55 1.91 -20.28
C ALA A 266 -9.41 0.81 -19.25
N LEU A 267 -9.47 -0.44 -19.71
CA LEU A 267 -9.34 -1.65 -18.91
C LEU A 267 -8.11 -2.45 -19.37
N TYR A 268 -7.42 -3.06 -18.41
CA TYR A 268 -6.20 -3.80 -18.64
C TYR A 268 -6.29 -5.16 -17.94
N PRO A 269 -6.43 -6.29 -18.65
CA PRO A 269 -6.52 -7.60 -18.04
C PRO A 269 -5.16 -8.03 -17.49
N LEU A 270 -4.98 -8.05 -16.18
CA LEU A 270 -3.76 -8.46 -15.49
C LEU A 270 -3.87 -9.92 -15.09
N GLN A 271 -3.06 -10.77 -15.72
CA GLN A 271 -3.18 -12.23 -15.67
C GLN A 271 -2.45 -12.86 -14.50
N GLN A 272 -1.34 -12.29 -14.09
CA GLN A 272 -0.48 -12.81 -13.05
C GLN A 272 -0.41 -11.82 -11.88
N VAL A 273 -0.63 -12.32 -10.68
CA VAL A 273 -0.56 -11.52 -9.46
C VAL A 273 0.60 -12.05 -8.60
N HIS A 274 1.60 -11.20 -8.41
CA HIS A 274 2.77 -11.50 -7.59
C HIS A 274 2.66 -10.73 -6.27
N GLN A 275 2.38 -11.45 -5.22
CA GLN A 275 2.42 -10.86 -3.89
C GLN A 275 3.85 -10.92 -3.37
N LEU A 276 4.47 -9.76 -3.24
CA LEU A 276 5.77 -9.62 -2.62
C LEU A 276 5.63 -9.80 -1.10
N ALA A 277 6.62 -10.42 -0.49
CA ALA A 277 6.65 -10.63 0.95
C ALA A 277 8.07 -10.44 1.47
N SER A 278 8.21 -9.99 2.70
CA SER A 278 9.43 -10.11 3.48
C SER A 278 9.53 -11.52 4.05
N ASP A 279 10.75 -11.97 4.29
CA ASP A 279 11.04 -13.28 4.89
C ASP A 279 12.35 -13.15 5.70
N LEU A 280 12.22 -12.90 6.98
CA LEU A 280 13.37 -12.80 7.87
C LEU A 280 13.82 -14.17 8.33
N GLY A 281 15.12 -14.38 8.35
CA GLY A 281 15.71 -15.60 8.86
C GLY A 281 16.89 -15.32 9.78
N ILE A 282 17.14 -16.25 10.70
CA ILE A 282 18.36 -16.27 11.53
C ILE A 282 19.26 -17.40 11.04
N GLU A 283 20.45 -17.04 10.62
CA GLU A 283 21.45 -17.98 10.13
C GLU A 283 22.73 -17.96 10.96
N GLN A 284 23.51 -19.04 10.88
CA GLN A 284 24.86 -19.15 11.42
C GLN A 284 24.97 -18.80 12.92
N LEU A 285 23.93 -19.08 13.72
CA LEU A 285 23.97 -18.87 15.15
C LEU A 285 25.07 -19.72 15.78
N ARG A 286 26.02 -19.06 16.44
CA ARG A 286 27.14 -19.71 17.17
C ARG A 286 27.49 -18.89 18.40
N PHE A 287 28.10 -19.53 19.36
CA PHE A 287 28.67 -18.87 20.52
C PHE A 287 30.21 -18.91 20.40
N GLU A 288 30.81 -17.74 20.33
CA GLU A 288 32.24 -17.59 20.09
C GLU A 288 32.78 -16.39 20.85
N ALA A 289 33.95 -16.55 21.49
CA ALA A 289 34.61 -15.47 22.24
C ALA A 289 33.70 -14.74 23.25
N GLY A 290 32.78 -15.46 23.91
CA GLY A 290 31.86 -14.87 24.89
C GLY A 290 30.69 -14.10 24.27
N ALA A 291 30.40 -14.31 23.01
CA ALA A 291 29.29 -13.63 22.32
C ALA A 291 28.44 -14.62 21.52
N ALA A 292 27.14 -14.32 21.42
CA ALA A 292 26.27 -14.92 20.42
C ALA A 292 26.51 -14.19 19.08
N CYS A 293 27.03 -14.94 18.11
CA CYS A 293 27.26 -14.43 16.75
C CYS A 293 26.25 -15.06 15.82
N PHE A 294 25.57 -14.26 15.02
CA PHE A 294 24.55 -14.71 14.08
C PHE A 294 24.37 -13.74 12.93
N ARG A 295 23.65 -14.16 11.93
CA ARG A 295 23.29 -13.34 10.77
C ARG A 295 21.77 -13.26 10.66
N VAL A 296 21.23 -12.05 10.54
CA VAL A 296 19.86 -11.81 10.14
C VAL A 296 19.83 -11.67 8.63
N VAL A 297 18.98 -12.42 7.97
CA VAL A 297 18.84 -12.42 6.52
C VAL A 297 17.40 -12.01 6.13
N ASN A 298 17.25 -11.28 5.04
CA ASN A 298 15.97 -11.07 4.40
C ASN A 298 15.93 -11.93 3.12
N LEU A 299 15.28 -13.06 3.18
CA LEU A 299 15.11 -13.98 2.06
C LEU A 299 13.94 -13.61 1.15
N GLY A 300 13.15 -12.62 1.57
CA GLY A 300 11.97 -12.15 0.85
C GLY A 300 12.30 -11.21 -0.29
N ALA A 301 11.26 -10.80 -0.99
CA ALA A 301 11.31 -9.89 -2.13
C ALA A 301 10.99 -8.43 -1.76
N MET A 302 10.65 -8.15 -0.50
CA MET A 302 10.42 -6.81 0.03
C MET A 302 11.47 -6.44 1.07
N ASP A 303 11.83 -5.17 1.12
CA ASP A 303 12.67 -4.63 2.17
C ASP A 303 11.94 -4.65 3.53
N VAL A 304 12.70 -4.65 4.61
CA VAL A 304 12.16 -4.52 5.97
C VAL A 304 12.81 -3.33 6.66
N SER A 305 12.03 -2.63 7.47
CA SER A 305 12.49 -1.47 8.24
C SER A 305 12.11 -1.59 9.71
N ASP A 306 12.97 -1.04 10.57
CA ASP A 306 12.73 -0.86 12.00
C ASP A 306 12.35 -2.15 12.76
N VAL A 307 13.05 -3.25 12.48
CA VAL A 307 12.77 -4.58 13.03
C VAL A 307 13.55 -4.84 14.31
N GLY A 308 12.88 -5.42 15.29
CA GLY A 308 13.52 -5.92 16.50
C GLY A 308 14.21 -7.27 16.29
N VAL A 309 15.32 -7.48 16.98
CA VAL A 309 15.98 -8.79 17.10
C VAL A 309 16.29 -9.07 18.57
N ALA A 310 15.71 -10.10 19.13
CA ALA A 310 15.89 -10.47 20.52
C ALA A 310 16.87 -11.63 20.68
N VAL A 311 17.78 -11.53 21.66
CA VAL A 311 18.61 -12.66 22.11
C VAL A 311 18.15 -13.08 23.50
N VAL A 312 17.66 -14.30 23.61
CA VAL A 312 17.11 -14.90 24.82
C VAL A 312 18.07 -15.96 25.34
N VAL A 313 18.36 -15.96 26.62
CA VAL A 313 19.23 -16.95 27.26
C VAL A 313 18.47 -17.66 28.37
N ASN A 314 18.44 -19.01 28.33
CA ASN A 314 17.74 -19.85 29.29
C ASN A 314 16.29 -19.38 29.53
N ASP A 315 15.60 -19.11 28.45
CA ASP A 315 14.22 -18.59 28.43
C ASP A 315 14.02 -17.25 29.15
N ARG A 316 15.12 -16.50 29.38
CA ARG A 316 15.10 -15.19 30.02
C ARG A 316 15.47 -14.10 29.06
N TYR A 317 14.55 -13.20 28.83
CA TYR A 317 14.75 -11.99 28.04
C TYR A 317 15.42 -10.90 28.90
N SER A 318 16.29 -10.12 28.25
CA SER A 318 16.90 -8.94 28.86
C SER A 318 16.93 -7.79 27.83
N GLY A 319 16.50 -6.62 28.23
CA GLY A 319 16.35 -5.46 27.33
C GLY A 319 17.66 -5.03 26.63
N HIS A 320 18.83 -5.23 27.25
CA HIS A 320 20.11 -4.92 26.61
C HIS A 320 20.55 -5.95 25.54
N ARG A 321 19.77 -7.02 25.38
CA ARG A 321 19.94 -8.04 24.32
C ARG A 321 18.89 -7.88 23.23
N TYR A 322 18.20 -6.77 23.21
CA TYR A 322 17.28 -6.39 22.15
C TYR A 322 17.97 -5.42 21.21
N LEU A 323 18.07 -5.79 19.95
CA LEU A 323 18.69 -5.01 18.90
C LEU A 323 17.63 -4.42 17.99
N ARG A 324 17.92 -3.30 17.35
CA ARG A 324 17.11 -2.76 16.28
C ARG A 324 17.85 -2.88 14.97
N LEU A 325 17.19 -3.41 13.98
CA LEU A 325 17.61 -3.45 12.59
C LEU A 325 16.87 -2.32 11.86
N PRO A 326 17.52 -1.19 11.59
CA PRO A 326 16.83 -0.03 11.03
C PRO A 326 16.35 -0.28 9.61
N TRP A 327 17.11 -1.06 8.84
CA TRP A 327 16.80 -1.40 7.47
C TRP A 327 17.53 -2.67 7.03
N LEU A 328 16.83 -3.54 6.28
CA LEU A 328 17.43 -4.70 5.61
C LEU A 328 16.77 -4.89 4.26
N ALA A 329 17.52 -4.62 3.18
CA ALA A 329 17.01 -4.77 1.82
C ALA A 329 16.66 -6.23 1.49
N ALA A 330 15.77 -6.42 0.52
CA ALA A 330 15.45 -7.73 -0.03
C ALA A 330 16.72 -8.46 -0.50
N GLY A 331 16.90 -9.70 -0.09
CA GLY A 331 18.07 -10.52 -0.38
C GLY A 331 19.35 -10.13 0.38
N ALA A 332 19.30 -9.12 1.25
CA ALA A 332 20.45 -8.69 2.05
C ALA A 332 20.56 -9.44 3.38
N SER A 333 21.70 -9.28 4.05
CA SER A 333 21.93 -9.81 5.38
C SER A 333 22.80 -8.90 6.22
N GLU A 334 22.58 -8.91 7.54
CA GLU A 334 23.40 -8.19 8.51
C GLU A 334 23.91 -9.13 9.61
N GLN A 335 25.16 -8.94 10.01
CA GLN A 335 25.84 -9.78 11.00
C GLN A 335 25.86 -9.09 12.35
N PHE A 336 25.51 -9.84 13.39
CA PHE A 336 25.48 -9.39 14.77
C PHE A 336 26.43 -10.19 15.65
N SER A 337 26.94 -9.52 16.68
CA SER A 337 27.69 -10.14 17.77
C SER A 337 27.22 -9.53 19.08
N VAL A 338 26.55 -10.34 19.91
CA VAL A 338 25.95 -9.90 21.18
C VAL A 338 26.74 -10.52 22.33
N PRO A 339 27.48 -9.73 23.11
CA PRO A 339 28.20 -10.23 24.27
C PRO A 339 27.25 -10.89 25.30
N LEU A 340 27.63 -12.08 25.75
CA LEU A 340 26.89 -12.82 26.76
C LEU A 340 27.84 -13.23 27.89
N ASP A 341 27.55 -12.72 29.10
CA ASP A 341 28.26 -13.17 30.31
C ASP A 341 27.56 -14.43 30.84
N LEU A 342 28.07 -15.59 30.44
CA LEU A 342 27.50 -16.88 30.77
C LEU A 342 28.44 -17.60 31.80
N PRO A 343 27.92 -18.01 32.95
CA PRO A 343 28.70 -18.83 33.90
C PRO A 343 28.98 -20.22 33.34
N ALA A 344 29.89 -20.95 34.00
CA ALA A 344 30.12 -22.35 33.63
C ALA A 344 28.82 -23.17 33.75
N GLY A 345 28.56 -24.03 32.77
CA GLY A 345 27.34 -24.85 32.72
C GLY A 345 26.70 -24.94 31.35
N GLY A 346 25.54 -25.55 31.32
CA GLY A 346 24.72 -25.65 30.10
C GLY A 346 23.85 -24.42 29.92
N HIS A 347 23.82 -23.87 28.70
CA HIS A 347 22.99 -22.72 28.34
C HIS A 347 22.28 -22.91 27.02
N ARG A 348 21.04 -22.44 26.95
CA ARG A 348 20.24 -22.35 25.75
C ARG A 348 20.21 -20.90 25.29
N ILE A 349 20.74 -20.64 24.09
CA ILE A 349 20.73 -19.32 23.44
C ILE A 349 19.73 -19.39 22.31
N GLU A 350 18.83 -18.44 22.28
CA GLU A 350 17.82 -18.32 21.24
C GLU A 350 17.86 -16.92 20.66
N VAL A 351 17.81 -16.83 19.34
CA VAL A 351 17.72 -15.55 18.61
C VAL A 351 16.41 -15.54 17.83
N ILE A 352 15.68 -14.44 17.94
CA ILE A 352 14.37 -14.26 17.34
C ILE A 352 14.37 -12.94 16.55
N ALA A 353 14.18 -12.99 15.24
CA ALA A 353 13.88 -11.80 14.43
C ALA A 353 12.39 -11.50 14.53
N ASP A 354 12.07 -10.22 14.59
CA ASP A 354 10.70 -9.68 14.75
C ASP A 354 9.91 -10.36 15.90
N PRO A 355 10.42 -10.34 17.15
CA PRO A 355 9.74 -10.96 18.29
C PRO A 355 8.39 -10.29 18.61
N GLU A 356 8.19 -9.07 18.18
CA GLU A 356 6.96 -8.31 18.36
C GLU A 356 5.93 -8.57 17.24
N ARG A 357 6.30 -9.37 16.24
CA ARG A 357 5.47 -9.68 15.07
C ARG A 357 4.93 -8.42 14.40
N GLN A 358 5.81 -7.49 14.17
CA GLN A 358 5.47 -6.21 13.52
C GLN A 358 5.37 -6.38 12.01
N ILE A 359 6.18 -7.28 11.45
CA ILE A 359 6.11 -7.68 10.05
C ILE A 359 5.17 -8.88 9.98
N LEU A 360 4.15 -8.78 9.15
CA LEU A 360 3.21 -9.87 8.94
C LEU A 360 3.81 -10.90 7.98
N ASP A 361 4.75 -11.68 8.47
CA ASP A 361 5.21 -12.85 7.74
C ASP A 361 4.07 -13.86 7.61
N ARG A 362 3.94 -14.48 6.46
CA ARG A 362 3.03 -15.62 6.29
C ARG A 362 3.46 -16.72 7.23
N GLU A 363 2.51 -17.44 7.84
CA GLU A 363 2.80 -18.53 8.80
C GLU A 363 3.87 -19.50 8.29
N ALA A 364 3.91 -19.78 6.98
CA ALA A 364 4.89 -20.66 6.36
C ALA A 364 6.33 -20.11 6.41
N LEU A 365 6.51 -18.78 6.53
CA LEU A 365 7.82 -18.12 6.53
C LEU A 365 8.35 -17.83 7.94
N GLN A 366 7.54 -17.95 8.98
CA GLN A 366 7.93 -17.63 10.36
C GLN A 366 8.87 -18.65 11.00
N ALA A 367 9.00 -19.85 10.43
CA ALA A 367 9.81 -20.92 11.03
C ALA A 367 11.30 -20.60 11.06
N ASN A 368 11.81 -19.79 10.14
CA ASN A 368 13.22 -19.40 10.03
C ASN A 368 13.56 -18.11 10.82
N ASN A 369 12.57 -17.39 11.32
CA ASN A 369 12.75 -16.17 12.14
C ASN A 369 13.41 -16.48 13.50
N ARG A 370 13.64 -17.75 13.80
CA ARG A 370 14.12 -18.21 15.09
C ARG A 370 15.23 -19.24 14.92
N ALA A 371 16.31 -19.06 15.69
CA ALA A 371 17.36 -20.07 15.82
C ALA A 371 17.69 -20.35 17.29
N VAL A 372 18.06 -21.58 17.60
CA VAL A 372 18.40 -22.05 18.94
C VAL A 372 19.75 -22.73 18.92
N LEU A 373 20.56 -22.44 19.93
CA LEU A 373 21.86 -23.07 20.16
C LEU A 373 21.99 -23.50 21.62
N GLU A 374 22.35 -24.75 21.83
CA GLU A 374 22.75 -25.26 23.13
C GLU A 374 24.29 -25.21 23.25
N VAL A 375 24.80 -24.62 24.33
CA VAL A 375 26.23 -24.50 24.60
C VAL A 375 26.57 -25.04 25.97
N GLN A 376 27.73 -25.67 26.07
CA GLN A 376 28.32 -26.15 27.35
C GLN A 376 29.62 -25.38 27.58
N LEU A 377 29.71 -24.64 28.69
CA LEU A 377 30.88 -23.87 29.09
C LEU A 377 31.60 -24.45 30.27
#